data_3ae132855914c927b68b0d09195ca124
#
_entry.id   3ae132855914c927b68b0d09195ca124
#
_cell.length_a   1.000
_cell.length_b   1.000
_cell.length_c   1.000
_cell.angle_alpha   90.00
_cell.angle_beta   90.00
_cell.angle_gamma   90.00
#
_symmetry.space_group_name_H-M   'P 1'
#
loop_
_entity.id
_entity.type
_entity.pdbx_description
1 polymer ?
#
loop_
_entity_poly.entity_id
_entity_poly.type
_entity_poly.pdbx_seq_one_letter_code
_entity_poly.pdbx_strand_id
1 'polypeptide(L)'
;MRSAKRPRLQRRSGGVGSWFWPISRSLPTSLGLSTTEVTQLQAALRTLLSPLDFESLGAWRAESRKTIAALIRAETSVSFLPVAGEAPYQADRQIDLAQYAEHFHTMDKTTPYYRATGTHAFTWQTMRPTYERPDRAAWLKSEFYNEWVRPQRLCQPCGLIAVRSPAELPCPPFESFSGLAGLWFYSDRDEPRVTGERELTILQVLLPAFEAGLHLVVRCAQERQRVAHVLATLGEGAMLVHASGRVVYENPALQRMLAQDTEERRLLVECTRMGRVVLALAGRRGAKSNAEEIVTPGEQRLRTAAGSYRVRGTLLGPEVLGSGPMALVMLERTTPERLAFTDLHERYQLTQREAAVSQLLAQGRSNAQVARLLGISIHTARRHAERVLMKLGVHSRAGVADKLVSN
;
A
#
# COMPACT_ATOMS: atom_id res chain seq x y z
N MET A 1 68.82 -9.70 -2.44
CA MET A 1 67.92 -9.25 -1.37
C MET A 1 67.36 -7.89 -1.74
N ARG A 2 66.12 -7.85 -2.22
CA ARG A 2 65.38 -6.60 -2.45
C ARG A 2 64.00 -6.76 -1.80
N SER A 3 63.80 -5.94 -0.74
CA SER A 3 62.62 -5.86 0.09
C SER A 3 61.46 -5.23 -0.68
N ALA A 4 60.32 -5.92 -0.78
CA ALA A 4 59.09 -5.39 -1.33
C ALA A 4 58.28 -4.70 -0.22
N LYS A 5 58.07 -3.41 -0.37
CA LYS A 5 57.20 -2.59 0.50
C LYS A 5 55.73 -2.83 0.15
N ARG A 6 54.92 -3.22 1.15
CA ARG A 6 53.48 -3.24 1.08
C ARG A 6 52.91 -1.80 1.15
N PRO A 7 51.90 -1.42 0.38
CA PRO A 7 51.24 -0.13 0.49
C PRO A 7 50.28 -0.12 1.69
N ARG A 8 50.34 0.97 2.47
CA ARG A 8 49.42 1.27 3.59
C ARG A 8 48.06 1.70 3.05
N LEU A 9 47.01 1.06 3.55
CA LEU A 9 45.63 1.50 3.41
C LEU A 9 45.39 2.77 4.28
N GLN A 10 45.20 3.91 3.65
CA GLN A 10 44.66 5.10 4.31
C GLN A 10 43.12 5.01 4.35
N ARG A 11 42.58 4.98 5.58
CA ARG A 11 41.15 5.24 5.83
C ARG A 11 40.85 6.69 5.47
N ARG A 12 39.96 6.93 4.53
CA ARG A 12 39.31 8.25 4.37
C ARG A 12 37.88 8.17 4.91
N SER A 13 37.59 9.08 5.81
CA SER A 13 36.32 9.39 6.44
C SER A 13 35.29 9.96 5.44
N GLY A 14 34.06 9.60 5.64
CA GLY A 14 32.76 10.20 5.33
C GLY A 14 32.67 11.28 4.26
N GLY A 15 31.95 10.95 3.19
CA GLY A 15 31.40 11.89 2.24
C GLY A 15 30.34 11.18 1.44
N VAL A 16 29.13 11.74 1.40
CA VAL A 16 28.02 11.29 0.55
C VAL A 16 28.49 11.36 -0.91
N GLY A 17 29.00 10.24 -1.41
CA GLY A 17 29.50 10.12 -2.77
C GLY A 17 28.37 9.97 -3.76
N SER A 18 28.22 10.95 -4.64
CA SER A 18 27.50 10.87 -5.90
C SER A 18 28.01 9.66 -6.68
N TRP A 19 27.16 8.67 -6.89
CA TRP A 19 27.45 7.50 -7.69
C TRP A 19 27.36 7.87 -9.18
N PHE A 20 28.41 8.51 -9.72
CA PHE A 20 28.64 8.52 -11.14
C PHE A 20 29.35 7.21 -11.53
N TRP A 21 28.61 6.31 -12.15
CA TRP A 21 29.18 5.13 -12.81
C TRP A 21 29.92 5.59 -14.06
N PRO A 22 31.16 5.14 -14.30
CA PRO A 22 31.81 5.47 -15.55
C PRO A 22 31.13 4.69 -16.68
N ILE A 23 30.29 5.39 -17.46
CA ILE A 23 29.81 4.92 -18.76
C ILE A 23 30.99 4.98 -19.73
N SER A 24 31.86 4.00 -19.67
CA SER A 24 32.97 3.89 -20.64
C SER A 24 32.69 2.78 -21.66
N ARG A 25 31.54 2.83 -22.32
CA ARG A 25 31.32 2.38 -23.69
C ARG A 25 30.44 3.42 -24.34
N SER A 26 31.01 4.10 -25.35
CA SER A 26 30.24 4.99 -26.24
C SER A 26 29.01 4.23 -26.72
N LEU A 27 27.81 4.75 -26.40
CA LEU A 27 26.57 4.27 -27.01
C LEU A 27 26.79 4.32 -28.54
N PRO A 28 26.40 3.29 -29.30
CA PRO A 28 26.50 3.31 -30.72
C PRO A 28 25.78 4.56 -31.24
N THR A 29 26.43 5.26 -32.18
CA THR A 29 25.97 6.55 -32.74
C THR A 29 24.62 6.47 -33.45
N SER A 30 24.11 5.28 -33.75
CA SER A 30 22.74 5.02 -34.20
C SER A 30 22.29 3.61 -33.76
N LEU A 31 21.10 3.51 -33.18
CA LEU A 31 20.47 2.24 -32.83
C LEU A 31 19.96 1.47 -34.09
N GLY A 32 19.98 2.11 -35.27
CA GLY A 32 19.44 1.54 -36.49
C GLY A 32 17.93 1.15 -36.39
N LEU A 33 17.18 1.85 -35.53
CA LEU A 33 15.77 1.57 -35.32
C LEU A 33 14.92 2.14 -36.45
N SER A 34 13.94 1.38 -36.91
CA SER A 34 12.87 1.87 -37.78
C SER A 34 11.98 2.87 -37.03
N THR A 35 11.19 3.65 -37.77
CA THR A 35 10.24 4.61 -37.17
C THR A 35 9.25 3.92 -36.19
N THR A 36 8.81 2.71 -36.53
CA THR A 36 7.94 1.90 -35.66
C THR A 36 8.66 1.52 -34.36
N GLU A 37 9.89 1.08 -34.42
CA GLU A 37 10.68 0.71 -33.25
C GLU A 37 11.03 1.91 -32.37
N VAL A 38 11.24 3.11 -32.96
CA VAL A 38 11.38 4.35 -32.20
C VAL A 38 10.11 4.66 -31.43
N THR A 39 8.94 4.51 -32.06
CA THR A 39 7.64 4.71 -31.39
C THR A 39 7.45 3.70 -30.25
N GLN A 40 7.81 2.44 -30.45
CA GLN A 40 7.76 1.42 -29.43
C GLN A 40 8.71 1.71 -28.26
N LEU A 41 9.93 2.19 -28.55
CA LEU A 41 10.89 2.59 -27.52
C LEU A 41 10.38 3.77 -26.69
N GLN A 42 9.79 4.77 -27.33
CA GLN A 42 9.16 5.89 -26.64
C GLN A 42 7.99 5.45 -25.76
N ALA A 43 7.18 4.50 -26.23
CA ALA A 43 6.09 3.93 -25.44
C ALA A 43 6.64 3.17 -24.20
N ALA A 44 7.67 2.34 -24.38
CA ALA A 44 8.31 1.62 -23.28
C ALA A 44 8.93 2.57 -22.23
N LEU A 45 9.66 3.61 -22.68
CA LEU A 45 10.21 4.65 -21.79
C LEU A 45 9.10 5.36 -20.98
N ARG A 46 8.04 5.78 -21.67
CA ARG A 46 6.89 6.44 -21.00
C ARG A 46 6.26 5.52 -19.97
N THR A 47 5.98 4.27 -20.32
CA THR A 47 5.42 3.27 -19.41
C THR A 47 6.29 3.09 -18.17
N LEU A 48 7.60 2.91 -18.35
CA LEU A 48 8.52 2.71 -17.24
C LEU A 48 8.61 3.93 -16.30
N LEU A 49 8.57 5.15 -16.84
CA LEU A 49 8.68 6.39 -16.08
C LEU A 49 7.39 6.78 -15.34
N SER A 50 6.25 6.22 -15.70
CA SER A 50 4.93 6.64 -15.16
C SER A 50 4.21 5.51 -14.44
N PRO A 51 4.80 4.86 -13.42
CA PRO A 51 4.14 3.74 -12.71
C PRO A 51 2.86 4.15 -11.98
N LEU A 52 2.70 5.43 -11.66
CA LEU A 52 1.53 5.95 -10.93
C LEU A 52 0.33 6.28 -11.83
N ASP A 53 0.52 6.28 -13.15
CA ASP A 53 -0.58 6.50 -14.11
C ASP A 53 -1.44 5.22 -14.29
N PHE A 54 -1.03 4.11 -13.71
CA PHE A 54 -1.73 2.83 -13.81
C PHE A 54 -2.62 2.58 -12.58
N GLU A 55 -3.74 1.89 -12.80
CA GLU A 55 -4.69 1.53 -11.73
C GLU A 55 -4.07 0.67 -10.62
N SER A 56 -3.04 -0.10 -10.94
CA SER A 56 -2.32 -0.95 -10.01
C SER A 56 -0.87 -1.17 -10.43
N LEU A 57 -0.03 -1.55 -9.48
CA LEU A 57 1.34 -1.98 -9.76
C LEU A 57 1.37 -3.19 -10.72
N GLY A 58 0.40 -4.10 -10.59
CA GLY A 58 0.25 -5.23 -11.49
C GLY A 58 -0.01 -4.80 -12.94
N ALA A 59 -0.85 -3.78 -13.17
CA ALA A 59 -1.11 -3.22 -14.49
C ALA A 59 0.13 -2.56 -15.09
N TRP A 60 0.87 -1.78 -14.30
CA TRP A 60 2.15 -1.20 -14.73
C TRP A 60 3.17 -2.27 -15.12
N ARG A 61 3.32 -3.32 -14.31
CA ARG A 61 4.21 -4.47 -14.60
C ARG A 61 3.84 -5.16 -15.90
N ALA A 62 2.55 -5.40 -16.11
CA ALA A 62 2.04 -6.05 -17.32
C ALA A 62 2.31 -5.22 -18.58
N GLU A 63 2.00 -3.92 -18.55
CA GLU A 63 2.23 -3.04 -19.69
C GLU A 63 3.71 -2.79 -19.95
N SER A 64 4.54 -2.69 -18.90
CA SER A 64 6.00 -2.62 -19.04
C SER A 64 6.57 -3.85 -19.75
N ARG A 65 6.14 -5.05 -19.36
CA ARG A 65 6.56 -6.27 -20.04
C ARG A 65 6.11 -6.31 -21.49
N LYS A 66 4.84 -6.00 -21.73
CA LYS A 66 4.24 -6.02 -23.08
C LYS A 66 4.96 -5.07 -24.04
N THR A 67 5.21 -3.83 -23.64
CA THR A 67 5.86 -2.82 -24.49
C THR A 67 7.31 -3.16 -24.78
N ILE A 68 8.03 -3.68 -23.80
CA ILE A 68 9.43 -4.10 -23.99
C ILE A 68 9.50 -5.39 -24.81
N ALA A 69 8.67 -6.40 -24.53
CA ALA A 69 8.63 -7.65 -25.28
C ALA A 69 8.36 -7.40 -26.78
N ALA A 70 7.44 -6.49 -27.10
CA ALA A 70 7.17 -6.11 -28.49
C ALA A 70 8.41 -5.49 -29.18
N LEU A 71 9.18 -4.69 -28.47
CA LEU A 71 10.37 -4.01 -29.00
C LEU A 71 11.54 -4.96 -29.25
N ILE A 72 11.75 -5.94 -28.36
CA ILE A 72 12.83 -6.93 -28.47
C ILE A 72 12.35 -8.27 -29.05
N ARG A 73 11.08 -8.35 -29.43
CA ARG A 73 10.46 -9.55 -30.05
C ARG A 73 10.54 -10.80 -29.19
N ALA A 74 10.35 -10.65 -27.88
CA ALA A 74 10.32 -11.76 -26.95
C ALA A 74 8.93 -12.43 -26.95
N GLU A 75 8.91 -13.76 -26.82
CA GLU A 75 7.68 -14.56 -26.81
C GLU A 75 7.10 -14.72 -25.40
N THR A 76 7.94 -14.60 -24.37
CA THR A 76 7.52 -14.76 -22.97
C THR A 76 8.18 -13.70 -22.11
N SER A 77 7.45 -13.15 -21.14
CA SER A 77 7.99 -12.21 -20.18
C SER A 77 7.56 -12.50 -18.74
N VAL A 78 8.48 -12.24 -17.81
CA VAL A 78 8.27 -12.38 -16.36
C VAL A 78 8.74 -11.11 -15.69
N SER A 79 8.02 -10.65 -14.68
CA SER A 79 8.48 -9.62 -13.76
C SER A 79 8.59 -10.16 -12.36
N PHE A 80 9.65 -9.78 -11.66
CA PHE A 80 9.82 -9.99 -10.24
C PHE A 80 9.95 -8.64 -9.56
N LEU A 81 9.08 -8.37 -8.59
CA LEU A 81 9.07 -7.13 -7.84
C LEU A 81 8.43 -7.39 -6.47
N PRO A 82 9.22 -7.64 -5.44
CA PRO A 82 8.73 -7.94 -4.08
C PRO A 82 8.34 -6.65 -3.34
N VAL A 83 7.17 -6.12 -3.65
CA VAL A 83 6.57 -4.97 -2.95
C VAL A 83 5.42 -5.47 -2.09
N ALA A 84 5.34 -4.99 -0.87
CA ALA A 84 4.31 -5.38 0.09
C ALA A 84 2.88 -5.21 -0.47
N GLY A 85 2.07 -6.25 -0.30
CA GLY A 85 0.67 -6.26 -0.76
C GLY A 85 0.45 -6.73 -2.20
N GLU A 86 1.51 -7.09 -2.94
CA GLU A 86 1.45 -7.57 -4.31
C GLU A 86 2.14 -8.94 -4.44
N ALA A 87 1.68 -9.75 -5.42
CA ALA A 87 2.40 -10.97 -5.76
C ALA A 87 3.79 -10.62 -6.31
N PRO A 88 4.88 -11.19 -5.77
CA PRO A 88 6.24 -10.82 -6.19
C PRO A 88 6.49 -11.15 -7.66
N TYR A 89 5.90 -12.20 -8.19
CA TYR A 89 6.03 -12.63 -9.58
C TYR A 89 4.79 -12.33 -10.40
N GLN A 90 4.97 -11.99 -11.68
CA GLN A 90 3.92 -11.89 -12.68
C GLN A 90 4.46 -12.27 -14.05
N ALA A 91 3.74 -13.07 -14.84
CA ALA A 91 4.09 -13.49 -16.18
C ALA A 91 2.95 -13.23 -17.16
N ASP A 92 3.25 -13.19 -18.47
CA ASP A 92 2.27 -12.99 -19.54
C ASP A 92 1.58 -14.27 -19.99
N ARG A 93 2.15 -15.42 -19.66
CA ARG A 93 1.54 -16.75 -19.84
C ARG A 93 1.59 -17.56 -18.55
N GLN A 94 0.92 -18.70 -18.54
CA GLN A 94 0.97 -19.59 -17.40
C GLN A 94 2.37 -20.23 -17.27
N ILE A 95 3.15 -19.73 -16.30
CA ILE A 95 4.44 -20.29 -15.88
C ILE A 95 4.25 -20.79 -14.46
N ASP A 96 4.77 -21.96 -14.12
CA ASP A 96 4.68 -22.50 -12.76
C ASP A 96 5.69 -21.80 -11.83
N LEU A 97 5.32 -20.56 -11.47
CA LEU A 97 6.10 -19.76 -10.56
C LEU A 97 5.99 -20.24 -9.11
N ALA A 98 4.93 -20.99 -8.76
CA ALA A 98 4.78 -21.60 -7.45
C ALA A 98 5.83 -22.71 -7.29
N GLN A 99 5.94 -23.62 -8.26
CA GLN A 99 6.95 -24.66 -8.26
C GLN A 99 8.38 -24.07 -8.23
N TYR A 100 8.63 -22.97 -8.96
CA TYR A 100 9.90 -22.26 -8.87
C TYR A 100 10.17 -21.75 -7.44
N ALA A 101 9.20 -21.08 -6.85
CA ALA A 101 9.33 -20.51 -5.52
C ALA A 101 9.50 -21.57 -4.44
N GLU A 102 8.86 -22.72 -4.57
CA GLU A 102 8.90 -23.79 -3.56
C GLU A 102 10.15 -24.68 -3.70
N HIS A 103 10.59 -24.94 -4.92
CA HIS A 103 11.62 -25.95 -5.19
C HIS A 103 12.86 -25.40 -5.88
N PHE A 104 12.71 -24.74 -7.02
CA PHE A 104 13.85 -24.44 -7.91
C PHE A 104 14.63 -23.17 -7.55
N HIS A 105 14.12 -22.29 -6.71
CA HIS A 105 14.79 -21.04 -6.36
C HIS A 105 16.19 -21.25 -5.74
N THR A 106 16.41 -22.37 -5.05
CA THR A 106 17.72 -22.70 -4.46
C THR A 106 18.72 -23.25 -5.49
N MET A 107 18.21 -23.82 -6.57
CA MET A 107 19.01 -24.40 -7.66
C MET A 107 19.36 -23.37 -8.73
N ASP A 108 18.63 -22.24 -8.75
CA ASP A 108 18.88 -21.15 -9.70
C ASP A 108 20.16 -20.37 -9.33
N LYS A 109 21.18 -20.54 -10.15
CA LYS A 109 22.48 -19.87 -10.00
C LYS A 109 22.49 -18.43 -10.55
N THR A 110 21.39 -17.94 -11.10
CA THR A 110 21.31 -16.56 -11.64
C THR A 110 21.30 -15.52 -10.53
N THR A 111 20.68 -15.79 -9.39
CA THR A 111 20.58 -14.86 -8.28
C THR A 111 21.96 -14.36 -7.80
N PRO A 112 22.98 -15.21 -7.55
CA PRO A 112 24.33 -14.76 -7.25
C PRO A 112 24.95 -13.90 -8.35
N TYR A 113 24.71 -14.23 -9.62
CA TYR A 113 25.18 -13.45 -10.76
C TYR A 113 24.59 -12.03 -10.74
N TYR A 114 23.27 -11.88 -10.59
CA TYR A 114 22.62 -10.58 -10.54
C TYR A 114 23.12 -9.72 -9.38
N ARG A 115 23.36 -10.32 -8.21
CA ARG A 115 23.92 -9.62 -7.06
C ARG A 115 25.35 -9.16 -7.31
N ALA A 116 26.17 -9.98 -7.93
CA ALA A 116 27.57 -9.67 -8.22
C ALA A 116 27.72 -8.58 -9.27
N THR A 117 26.84 -8.55 -10.26
CA THR A 117 26.86 -7.57 -11.36
C THR A 117 26.11 -6.27 -11.04
N GLY A 118 25.28 -6.27 -9.99
CA GLY A 118 24.50 -5.10 -9.57
C GLY A 118 23.37 -4.78 -10.54
N THR A 119 22.91 -3.53 -10.53
CA THR A 119 21.86 -3.05 -11.45
C THR A 119 22.39 -2.99 -12.88
N HIS A 120 21.78 -3.73 -13.80
CA HIS A 120 22.25 -3.82 -15.18
C HIS A 120 21.18 -4.35 -16.16
N ALA A 121 21.43 -4.13 -17.45
CA ALA A 121 20.77 -4.82 -18.55
C ALA A 121 21.62 -6.03 -18.98
N PHE A 122 20.98 -7.12 -19.31
CA PHE A 122 21.66 -8.33 -19.69
C PHE A 122 20.99 -9.04 -20.88
N THR A 123 21.78 -9.87 -21.57
CA THR A 123 21.31 -10.83 -22.58
C THR A 123 21.90 -12.19 -22.28
N TRP A 124 21.37 -13.23 -22.92
CA TRP A 124 21.96 -14.57 -22.83
C TRP A 124 23.46 -14.59 -23.12
N GLN A 125 23.93 -13.80 -24.09
CA GLN A 125 25.36 -13.73 -24.44
C GLN A 125 26.22 -13.17 -23.29
N THR A 126 25.72 -12.20 -22.54
CA THR A 126 26.43 -11.63 -21.37
C THR A 126 26.40 -12.57 -20.18
N MET A 127 25.34 -13.35 -20.03
CA MET A 127 25.20 -14.34 -18.94
C MET A 127 25.89 -15.66 -19.22
N ARG A 128 25.98 -16.07 -20.48
CA ARG A 128 26.51 -17.35 -20.93
C ARG A 128 27.84 -17.76 -20.28
N PRO A 129 28.86 -16.87 -20.14
CA PRO A 129 30.10 -17.23 -19.45
C PRO A 129 29.91 -17.70 -18.01
N THR A 130 28.85 -17.27 -17.33
CA THR A 130 28.56 -17.67 -15.95
C THR A 130 27.88 -19.03 -15.87
N TYR A 131 27.04 -19.37 -16.87
CA TYR A 131 26.31 -20.64 -16.94
C TYR A 131 27.10 -21.75 -17.61
N GLU A 132 27.87 -21.42 -18.64
CA GLU A 132 28.60 -22.41 -19.47
C GLU A 132 30.02 -22.68 -18.98
N ARG A 133 30.50 -21.95 -17.97
CA ARG A 133 31.79 -22.23 -17.34
C ARG A 133 31.59 -22.67 -15.89
N PRO A 134 32.07 -23.87 -15.52
CA PRO A 134 32.92 -24.76 -16.36
C PRO A 134 32.17 -25.88 -17.04
N ASP A 135 30.81 -25.99 -16.96
CA ASP A 135 30.17 -27.23 -17.36
C ASP A 135 28.76 -27.05 -17.97
N ARG A 136 28.72 -26.71 -19.27
CA ARG A 136 27.49 -26.75 -20.08
C ARG A 136 26.81 -28.11 -20.00
N ALA A 137 27.60 -29.19 -19.97
CA ALA A 137 27.06 -30.53 -19.91
C ALA A 137 26.37 -30.79 -18.56
N ALA A 138 26.88 -30.25 -17.44
CA ALA A 138 26.23 -30.31 -16.15
C ALA A 138 24.96 -29.47 -16.10
N TRP A 139 24.96 -28.28 -16.70
CA TRP A 139 23.73 -27.45 -16.79
C TRP A 139 22.61 -28.16 -17.54
N LEU A 140 22.89 -28.70 -18.73
CA LEU A 140 21.92 -29.45 -19.55
C LEU A 140 21.43 -30.76 -18.89
N LYS A 141 22.17 -31.28 -17.91
CA LYS A 141 21.77 -32.43 -17.09
C LYS A 141 21.14 -32.05 -15.77
N SER A 142 21.12 -30.77 -15.39
CA SER A 142 20.56 -30.35 -14.12
C SER A 142 19.04 -30.57 -14.07
N GLU A 143 18.55 -30.90 -12.92
CA GLU A 143 17.13 -31.00 -12.62
C GLU A 143 16.41 -29.68 -12.94
N PHE A 144 16.96 -28.54 -12.51
CA PHE A 144 16.42 -27.21 -12.77
C PHE A 144 16.20 -26.95 -14.28
N TYR A 145 17.20 -27.29 -15.14
CA TYR A 145 17.04 -27.11 -16.58
C TYR A 145 15.99 -28.05 -17.16
N ASN A 146 16.04 -29.35 -16.83
CA ASN A 146 15.18 -30.36 -17.45
C ASN A 146 13.76 -30.37 -16.96
N GLU A 147 13.52 -30.03 -15.69
CA GLU A 147 12.20 -30.11 -15.08
C GLU A 147 11.47 -28.76 -15.03
N TRP A 148 12.21 -27.63 -15.05
CA TRP A 148 11.60 -26.32 -14.99
C TRP A 148 11.85 -25.45 -16.22
N VAL A 149 13.10 -25.20 -16.62
CA VAL A 149 13.44 -24.26 -17.71
C VAL A 149 12.95 -24.77 -19.07
N ARG A 150 13.33 -25.99 -19.42
CA ARG A 150 13.06 -26.59 -20.73
C ARG A 150 11.57 -26.87 -20.99
N PRO A 151 10.80 -27.47 -20.09
CA PRO A 151 9.36 -27.70 -20.30
C PRO A 151 8.57 -26.40 -20.49
N GLN A 152 8.99 -25.33 -19.82
CA GLN A 152 8.36 -24.03 -19.90
C GLN A 152 8.91 -23.14 -21.02
N ARG A 153 9.85 -23.64 -21.83
CA ARG A 153 10.44 -22.93 -22.97
C ARG A 153 11.00 -21.55 -22.60
N LEU A 154 11.70 -21.47 -21.48
CA LEU A 154 12.31 -20.23 -20.99
C LEU A 154 13.75 -20.12 -21.52
N CYS A 155 13.88 -20.04 -22.85
CA CYS A 155 15.18 -20.05 -23.53
C CYS A 155 15.72 -18.62 -23.66
N GLN A 156 17.03 -18.50 -23.69
CA GLN A 156 17.78 -17.27 -24.00
C GLN A 156 17.28 -16.02 -23.22
N PRO A 157 17.38 -16.01 -21.90
CA PRO A 157 16.92 -14.89 -21.10
C PRO A 157 17.67 -13.60 -21.43
N CYS A 158 16.92 -12.50 -21.49
CA CYS A 158 17.45 -11.14 -21.47
C CYS A 158 16.58 -10.26 -20.57
N GLY A 159 17.06 -9.11 -20.16
CA GLY A 159 16.22 -8.27 -19.32
C GLY A 159 16.92 -7.13 -18.58
N LEU A 160 16.19 -6.60 -17.62
CA LEU A 160 16.58 -5.52 -16.74
C LEU A 160 16.56 -6.03 -15.30
N ILE A 161 17.67 -5.81 -14.60
CA ILE A 161 17.78 -6.12 -13.16
C ILE A 161 18.12 -4.84 -12.43
N ALA A 162 17.42 -4.61 -11.34
CA ALA A 162 17.73 -3.59 -10.34
C ALA A 162 18.06 -4.26 -9.02
N VAL A 163 19.18 -3.86 -8.42
CA VAL A 163 19.61 -4.32 -7.11
C VAL A 163 19.45 -3.16 -6.13
N ARG A 164 18.69 -3.38 -5.08
CA ARG A 164 18.39 -2.44 -4.00
C ARG A 164 18.81 -3.04 -2.66
N SER A 165 18.65 -2.29 -1.59
CA SER A 165 18.84 -2.88 -0.26
C SER A 165 17.72 -3.88 0.06
N PRO A 166 17.99 -4.97 0.79
CA PRO A 166 16.95 -5.88 1.25
C PRO A 166 15.84 -5.20 2.07
N ALA A 167 16.16 -4.10 2.73
CA ALA A 167 15.18 -3.31 3.49
C ALA A 167 14.19 -2.54 2.57
N GLU A 168 14.61 -2.18 1.36
CA GLU A 168 13.73 -1.52 0.37
C GLU A 168 12.82 -2.51 -0.34
N LEU A 169 13.31 -3.71 -0.62
CA LEU A 169 12.59 -4.78 -1.30
C LEU A 169 12.70 -6.09 -0.51
N PRO A 170 12.03 -6.23 0.62
CA PRO A 170 12.01 -7.47 1.39
C PRO A 170 11.20 -8.54 0.65
N CYS A 171 11.66 -9.78 0.66
CA CYS A 171 10.98 -10.90 0.01
C CYS A 171 10.87 -12.13 0.93
N PRO A 172 10.17 -12.04 2.06
CA PRO A 172 9.91 -13.22 2.89
C PRO A 172 8.94 -14.18 2.18
N PRO A 173 9.10 -15.50 2.30
CA PRO A 173 10.16 -16.22 2.99
C PRO A 173 11.46 -16.38 2.18
N PHE A 174 11.56 -15.81 0.97
CA PHE A 174 12.69 -15.99 0.05
C PHE A 174 13.75 -14.89 0.23
N GLU A 175 14.46 -14.91 1.35
CA GLU A 175 15.47 -13.90 1.70
C GLU A 175 16.57 -13.75 0.63
N SER A 176 16.89 -14.83 -0.12
CA SER A 176 17.85 -14.79 -1.22
C SER A 176 17.44 -13.83 -2.35
N PHE A 177 16.16 -13.52 -2.51
CA PHE A 177 15.63 -12.59 -3.50
C PHE A 177 15.38 -11.18 -2.95
N SER A 178 15.52 -10.96 -1.66
CA SER A 178 15.38 -9.62 -1.07
C SER A 178 16.37 -8.65 -1.70
N GLY A 179 15.91 -7.47 -2.07
CA GLY A 179 16.71 -6.45 -2.76
C GLY A 179 16.82 -6.63 -4.27
N LEU A 180 16.20 -7.65 -4.88
CA LEU A 180 16.17 -7.83 -6.32
C LEU A 180 14.83 -7.41 -6.91
N ALA A 181 14.86 -6.73 -8.05
CA ALA A 181 13.71 -6.49 -8.91
C ALA A 181 14.14 -6.62 -10.37
N GLY A 182 13.23 -7.06 -11.24
CA GLY A 182 13.61 -7.17 -12.64
C GLY A 182 12.46 -7.53 -13.58
N LEU A 183 12.79 -7.42 -14.86
CA LEU A 183 11.97 -7.82 -16.00
C LEU A 183 12.78 -8.76 -16.84
N TRP A 184 12.31 -9.99 -17.00
CA TRP A 184 12.93 -11.03 -17.82
C TRP A 184 12.09 -11.29 -19.05
N PHE A 185 12.78 -11.50 -20.16
CA PHE A 185 12.21 -11.79 -21.46
C PHE A 185 12.88 -13.04 -22.03
N TYR A 186 12.11 -13.91 -22.63
CA TYR A 186 12.55 -15.22 -23.10
C TYR A 186 12.12 -15.45 -24.53
N SER A 187 12.91 -16.23 -25.27
CA SER A 187 12.51 -16.86 -26.51
C SER A 187 11.95 -18.25 -26.24
N ASP A 188 10.99 -18.68 -27.06
CA ASP A 188 10.43 -20.04 -27.00
C ASP A 188 11.33 -21.08 -27.68
N ARG A 189 12.35 -20.63 -28.42
CA ARG A 189 13.25 -21.48 -29.19
C ARG A 189 14.66 -21.45 -28.64
N ASP A 190 15.26 -22.63 -28.56
CA ASP A 190 16.66 -22.82 -28.15
C ASP A 190 17.66 -22.54 -29.32
N GLU A 191 17.14 -22.19 -30.50
CA GLU A 191 17.95 -21.74 -31.63
C GLU A 191 18.53 -20.35 -31.35
N PRO A 192 19.73 -20.04 -31.82
CA PRO A 192 20.36 -18.75 -31.62
C PRO A 192 19.66 -17.65 -32.44
N ARG A 193 18.42 -17.34 -32.13
CA ARG A 193 17.86 -16.02 -32.32
C ARG A 193 18.53 -15.15 -31.28
N VAL A 194 19.58 -14.64 -31.70
CA VAL A 194 20.51 -13.82 -31.01
C VAL A 194 19.79 -12.72 -30.26
N THR A 195 19.59 -12.90 -28.97
CA THR A 195 19.50 -11.73 -28.07
C THR A 195 20.89 -11.11 -28.07
N GLY A 196 21.17 -10.30 -29.09
CA GLY A 196 22.47 -9.79 -29.43
C GLY A 196 22.77 -8.43 -28.87
N GLU A 197 23.75 -7.75 -29.47
CA GLU A 197 24.13 -6.39 -29.07
C GLU A 197 22.99 -5.37 -29.22
N ARG A 198 22.11 -5.58 -30.22
CA ARG A 198 20.94 -4.71 -30.44
C ARG A 198 19.96 -4.73 -29.25
N GLU A 199 19.57 -5.92 -28.83
CA GLU A 199 18.67 -6.09 -27.68
C GLU A 199 19.33 -5.58 -26.40
N LEU A 200 20.60 -5.87 -26.19
CA LEU A 200 21.36 -5.34 -25.06
C LEU A 200 21.37 -3.82 -25.05
N THR A 201 21.61 -3.18 -26.20
CA THR A 201 21.65 -1.73 -26.31
C THR A 201 20.27 -1.11 -26.02
N ILE A 202 19.19 -1.70 -26.54
CA ILE A 202 17.82 -1.26 -26.25
C ILE A 202 17.55 -1.36 -24.75
N LEU A 203 17.87 -2.48 -24.13
CA LEU A 203 17.68 -2.68 -22.68
C LEU A 203 18.54 -1.71 -21.86
N GLN A 204 19.76 -1.40 -22.30
CA GLN A 204 20.62 -0.40 -21.64
C GLN A 204 20.01 1.00 -21.71
N VAL A 205 19.35 1.39 -22.82
CA VAL A 205 18.61 2.66 -22.94
C VAL A 205 17.39 2.68 -22.04
N LEU A 206 16.72 1.56 -21.83
CA LEU A 206 15.54 1.44 -20.96
C LEU A 206 15.88 1.37 -19.47
N LEU A 207 17.09 0.94 -19.11
CA LEU A 207 17.49 0.69 -17.73
C LEU A 207 17.30 1.92 -16.81
N PRO A 208 17.74 3.14 -17.16
CA PRO A 208 17.53 4.30 -16.30
C PRO A 208 16.04 4.62 -16.04
N ALA A 209 15.20 4.41 -17.06
CA ALA A 209 13.75 4.60 -16.91
C ALA A 209 13.12 3.54 -15.98
N PHE A 210 13.59 2.29 -16.10
CA PHE A 210 13.17 1.22 -15.19
C PHE A 210 13.59 1.50 -13.75
N GLU A 211 14.83 1.95 -13.52
CA GLU A 211 15.32 2.32 -12.19
C GLU A 211 14.52 3.49 -11.59
N ALA A 212 14.23 4.52 -12.38
CA ALA A 212 13.45 5.67 -11.95
C ALA A 212 12.01 5.28 -11.56
N GLY A 213 11.34 4.49 -12.41
CA GLY A 213 10.01 3.97 -12.13
C GLY A 213 9.98 3.06 -10.89
N LEU A 214 10.96 2.16 -10.77
CA LEU A 214 11.11 1.30 -9.59
C LEU A 214 11.34 2.13 -8.31
N HIS A 215 12.20 3.14 -8.38
CA HIS A 215 12.45 4.04 -7.24
C HIS A 215 11.15 4.70 -6.77
N LEU A 216 10.36 5.20 -7.70
CA LEU A 216 9.06 5.82 -7.40
C LEU A 216 8.09 4.81 -6.74
N VAL A 217 7.99 3.60 -7.29
CA VAL A 217 7.16 2.52 -6.73
C VAL A 217 7.57 2.16 -5.31
N VAL A 218 8.86 1.94 -5.07
CA VAL A 218 9.41 1.61 -3.75
C VAL A 218 9.14 2.73 -2.75
N ARG A 219 9.40 3.97 -3.14
CA ARG A 219 9.16 5.14 -2.31
C ARG A 219 7.68 5.27 -1.92
N CYS A 220 6.77 5.15 -2.89
CA CYS A 220 5.34 5.19 -2.61
C CYS A 220 4.88 4.04 -1.69
N ALA A 221 5.44 2.84 -1.86
CA ALA A 221 5.16 1.72 -0.97
C ALA A 221 5.62 1.99 0.47
N GLN A 222 6.81 2.55 0.65
CA GLN A 222 7.34 2.94 1.95
C GLN A 222 6.50 4.04 2.62
N GLU A 223 6.09 5.07 1.88
CA GLU A 223 5.21 6.11 2.42
C GLU A 223 3.84 5.55 2.83
N ARG A 224 3.25 4.67 2.03
CA ARG A 224 2.01 3.95 2.41
C ARG A 224 2.19 3.16 3.70
N GLN A 225 3.31 2.46 3.85
CA GLN A 225 3.60 1.68 5.04
C GLN A 225 3.80 2.58 6.27
N ARG A 226 4.45 3.74 6.12
CA ARG A 226 4.58 4.75 7.19
C ARG A 226 3.21 5.28 7.63
N VAL A 227 2.36 5.67 6.67
CA VAL A 227 0.99 6.13 6.96
C VAL A 227 0.18 5.02 7.66
N ALA A 228 0.25 3.79 7.16
CA ALA A 228 -0.41 2.64 7.78
C ALA A 228 0.08 2.41 9.21
N HIS A 229 1.38 2.54 9.47
CA HIS A 229 1.95 2.42 10.81
C HIS A 229 1.42 3.51 11.74
N VAL A 230 1.39 4.77 11.31
CA VAL A 230 0.80 5.87 12.09
C VAL A 230 -0.67 5.61 12.38
N LEU A 231 -1.46 5.23 11.36
CA LEU A 231 -2.88 4.91 11.55
C LEU A 231 -3.09 3.71 12.49
N ALA A 232 -2.17 2.73 12.51
CA ALA A 232 -2.25 1.58 13.40
C ALA A 232 -2.08 1.96 14.89
N THR A 233 -1.41 3.07 15.19
CA THR A 233 -1.23 3.57 16.57
C THR A 233 -2.45 4.33 17.10
N LEU A 234 -3.39 4.70 16.23
CA LEU A 234 -4.59 5.42 16.65
C LEU A 234 -5.53 4.51 17.45
N GLY A 235 -6.12 5.04 18.50
CA GLY A 235 -7.18 4.37 19.26
C GLY A 235 -8.53 4.37 18.54
N GLU A 236 -8.72 5.27 17.59
CA GLU A 236 -9.89 5.38 16.73
C GLU A 236 -9.78 4.41 15.54
N GLY A 237 -10.93 3.90 15.06
CA GLY A 237 -10.98 3.12 13.84
C GLY A 237 -10.62 3.99 12.63
N ALA A 238 -9.73 3.53 11.76
CA ALA A 238 -9.33 4.24 10.55
C ALA A 238 -9.38 3.32 9.32
N MET A 239 -9.92 3.84 8.21
CA MET A 239 -10.04 3.16 6.93
C MET A 239 -9.59 4.10 5.80
N LEU A 240 -8.86 3.57 4.82
CA LEU A 240 -8.55 4.26 3.58
C LEU A 240 -9.38 3.68 2.43
N VAL A 241 -10.06 4.56 1.71
CA VAL A 241 -10.88 4.21 0.54
C VAL A 241 -10.30 4.88 -0.70
N HIS A 242 -9.94 4.09 -1.70
CA HIS A 242 -9.41 4.55 -2.98
C HIS A 242 -10.52 5.18 -3.86
N ALA A 243 -10.13 5.98 -4.84
CA ALA A 243 -11.04 6.62 -5.81
C ALA A 243 -11.98 5.64 -6.52
N SER A 244 -11.56 4.38 -6.72
CA SER A 244 -12.42 3.29 -7.23
C SER A 244 -13.50 2.81 -6.25
N GLY A 245 -13.54 3.34 -5.02
CA GLY A 245 -14.43 2.89 -3.95
C GLY A 245 -13.97 1.62 -3.22
N ARG A 246 -12.79 1.10 -3.54
CA ARG A 246 -12.19 -0.07 -2.86
C ARG A 246 -11.53 0.36 -1.55
N VAL A 247 -11.76 -0.39 -0.48
CA VAL A 247 -11.02 -0.27 0.78
C VAL A 247 -9.61 -0.80 0.55
N VAL A 248 -8.60 0.02 0.84
CA VAL A 248 -7.18 -0.32 0.66
C VAL A 248 -6.43 -0.53 1.97
N TYR A 249 -7.00 -0.06 3.08
CA TYR A 249 -6.42 -0.24 4.41
C TYR A 249 -7.49 -0.10 5.50
N GLU A 250 -7.37 -0.89 6.55
CA GLU A 250 -8.12 -0.82 7.81
C GLU A 250 -7.16 -1.00 8.97
N ASN A 251 -7.23 -0.11 9.97
CA ASN A 251 -6.35 -0.24 11.11
C ASN A 251 -6.88 -1.26 12.13
N PRO A 252 -6.02 -1.77 13.05
CA PRO A 252 -6.43 -2.74 14.06
C PRO A 252 -7.52 -2.24 15.00
N ALA A 253 -7.64 -0.93 15.23
CA ALA A 253 -8.69 -0.35 16.06
C ALA A 253 -10.07 -0.48 15.38
N LEU A 254 -10.18 -0.20 14.08
CA LEU A 254 -11.40 -0.41 13.31
C LEU A 254 -11.83 -1.87 13.34
N GLN A 255 -10.90 -2.80 13.07
CA GLN A 255 -11.20 -4.23 13.09
C GLN A 255 -11.72 -4.71 14.45
N ARG A 256 -11.12 -4.22 15.55
CA ARG A 256 -11.61 -4.52 16.90
C ARG A 256 -13.00 -3.94 17.17
N MET A 257 -13.26 -2.69 16.73
CA MET A 257 -14.58 -2.05 16.92
C MET A 257 -15.66 -2.80 16.15
N LEU A 258 -15.38 -3.21 14.90
CA LEU A 258 -16.29 -3.98 14.07
C LEU A 258 -16.57 -5.35 14.69
N ALA A 259 -15.55 -6.09 15.10
CA ALA A 259 -15.69 -7.42 15.70
C ALA A 259 -16.46 -7.41 17.05
N GLN A 260 -16.50 -6.27 17.73
CA GLN A 260 -17.23 -6.12 19.00
C GLN A 260 -18.69 -5.68 18.83
N ASP A 261 -19.13 -5.37 17.61
CA ASP A 261 -20.48 -4.89 17.34
C ASP A 261 -21.29 -5.93 16.54
N THR A 262 -22.50 -6.20 17.01
CA THR A 262 -23.43 -7.13 16.34
C THR A 262 -23.89 -6.63 14.96
N GLU A 263 -23.77 -5.33 14.71
CA GLU A 263 -24.13 -4.67 13.46
C GLU A 263 -22.87 -4.32 12.61
N GLU A 264 -21.82 -5.12 12.69
CA GLU A 264 -20.53 -4.95 11.98
C GLU A 264 -20.70 -4.56 10.51
N ARG A 265 -21.53 -5.31 9.77
CA ARG A 265 -21.79 -5.05 8.34
C ARG A 265 -22.37 -3.66 8.09
N ARG A 266 -23.26 -3.21 8.96
CA ARG A 266 -23.88 -1.89 8.84
C ARG A 266 -22.85 -0.79 9.08
N LEU A 267 -22.00 -0.92 10.10
CA LEU A 267 -20.92 0.03 10.37
C LEU A 267 -19.94 0.11 9.21
N LEU A 268 -19.52 -1.04 8.66
CA LEU A 268 -18.61 -1.10 7.51
C LEU A 268 -19.21 -0.44 6.26
N VAL A 269 -20.49 -0.71 5.97
CA VAL A 269 -21.21 -0.09 4.85
C VAL A 269 -21.25 1.44 5.01
N GLU A 270 -21.56 1.94 6.20
CA GLU A 270 -21.63 3.38 6.45
C GLU A 270 -20.26 4.06 6.38
N CYS A 271 -19.20 3.43 6.89
CA CYS A 271 -17.82 3.90 6.71
C CYS A 271 -17.44 3.96 5.23
N THR A 272 -17.70 2.89 4.48
CA THR A 272 -17.41 2.86 3.04
C THR A 272 -18.23 3.90 2.28
N ARG A 273 -19.50 4.09 2.64
CA ARG A 273 -20.37 5.12 2.07
C ARG A 273 -19.80 6.52 2.32
N MET A 274 -19.35 6.81 3.53
CA MET A 274 -18.70 8.08 3.86
C MET A 274 -17.48 8.33 2.97
N GLY A 275 -16.61 7.34 2.80
CA GLY A 275 -15.44 7.44 1.91
C GLY A 275 -15.84 7.78 0.47
N ARG A 276 -16.88 7.13 -0.08
CA ARG A 276 -17.39 7.43 -1.42
C ARG A 276 -17.99 8.83 -1.53
N VAL A 277 -18.67 9.32 -0.51
CA VAL A 277 -19.22 10.68 -0.48
C VAL A 277 -18.10 11.72 -0.52
N VAL A 278 -17.04 11.52 0.27
CA VAL A 278 -15.84 12.38 0.26
C VAL A 278 -15.23 12.45 -1.12
N LEU A 279 -15.01 11.30 -1.76
CA LEU A 279 -14.43 11.19 -3.09
C LEU A 279 -15.33 11.84 -4.17
N ALA A 280 -16.64 11.64 -4.09
CA ALA A 280 -17.59 12.23 -5.03
C ALA A 280 -17.64 13.78 -4.92
N LEU A 281 -17.52 14.32 -3.71
CA LEU A 281 -17.47 15.76 -3.50
C LEU A 281 -16.19 16.37 -4.08
N ALA A 282 -15.06 15.66 -3.96
CA ALA A 282 -13.79 16.06 -4.56
C ALA A 282 -13.88 16.11 -6.10
N GLY A 283 -14.46 15.10 -6.73
CA GLY A 283 -14.64 15.04 -8.18
C GLY A 283 -15.53 16.17 -8.74
N ARG A 284 -16.50 16.66 -7.97
CA ARG A 284 -17.39 17.76 -8.37
C ARG A 284 -16.76 19.15 -8.28
N ARG A 285 -15.76 19.33 -7.42
CA ARG A 285 -15.09 20.62 -7.21
C ARG A 285 -14.02 20.94 -8.24
N GLY A 286 -13.69 20.02 -9.16
CA GLY A 286 -12.81 20.17 -10.34
C GLY A 286 -11.77 21.30 -10.28
N ALA A 287 -10.49 20.98 -10.30
CA ALA A 287 -9.32 21.77 -10.78
C ALA A 287 -9.12 23.25 -10.36
N LYS A 288 -9.89 23.84 -9.48
CA LYS A 288 -9.79 25.27 -9.11
C LYS A 288 -9.57 25.57 -7.62
N SER A 289 -9.40 24.55 -6.77
CA SER A 289 -9.08 24.77 -5.35
C SER A 289 -7.62 24.43 -5.08
N ASN A 290 -6.88 25.37 -4.52
CA ASN A 290 -5.52 25.14 -4.04
C ASN A 290 -5.52 23.99 -3.02
N ALA A 291 -4.48 23.17 -3.06
CA ALA A 291 -4.33 21.88 -2.35
C ALA A 291 -4.39 21.93 -0.81
N GLU A 292 -4.66 23.09 -0.21
CA GLU A 292 -4.61 23.28 1.24
C GLU A 292 -5.97 23.20 1.97
N GLU A 293 -7.11 23.11 1.26
CA GLU A 293 -8.40 23.04 1.91
C GLU A 293 -8.82 21.60 2.18
N ILE A 294 -8.62 21.14 3.42
CA ILE A 294 -9.09 19.84 3.90
C ILE A 294 -10.61 19.81 3.79
N VAL A 295 -11.13 19.10 2.79
CA VAL A 295 -12.56 18.89 2.61
C VAL A 295 -13.04 17.87 3.64
N THR A 296 -13.66 18.32 4.71
CA THR A 296 -14.34 17.47 5.68
C THR A 296 -15.85 17.51 5.36
N PRO A 297 -16.39 16.56 4.59
CA PRO A 297 -17.84 16.44 4.45
C PRO A 297 -18.36 15.90 5.78
N GLY A 298 -19.34 16.55 6.30
CA GLY A 298 -20.07 16.34 7.54
C GLY A 298 -19.81 15.07 8.34
N GLU A 299 -19.89 15.23 9.62
CA GLU A 299 -19.91 14.18 10.62
C GLU A 299 -21.22 13.40 10.52
N GLN A 300 -21.18 12.07 10.55
CA GLN A 300 -22.35 11.22 10.69
C GLN A 300 -22.30 10.49 12.02
N ARG A 301 -23.41 10.52 12.74
CA ARG A 301 -23.58 9.73 13.97
C ARG A 301 -24.38 8.48 13.65
N LEU A 302 -23.92 7.34 14.13
CA LEU A 302 -24.55 6.04 14.00
C LEU A 302 -24.81 5.47 15.39
N ARG A 303 -25.94 4.80 15.54
CA ARG A 303 -26.30 4.12 16.78
C ARG A 303 -26.55 2.65 16.48
N THR A 304 -25.89 1.77 17.23
CA THR A 304 -26.08 0.31 17.19
C THR A 304 -26.47 -0.19 18.57
N ALA A 305 -26.77 -1.46 18.68
CA ALA A 305 -27.03 -2.08 19.97
C ALA A 305 -25.80 -2.05 20.91
N ALA A 306 -24.59 -2.05 20.36
CA ALA A 306 -23.33 -2.03 21.12
C ALA A 306 -22.86 -0.64 21.54
N GLY A 307 -23.40 0.45 20.92
CA GLY A 307 -23.02 1.82 21.27
C GLY A 307 -23.33 2.87 20.23
N SER A 308 -22.84 4.08 20.49
CA SER A 308 -22.91 5.20 19.54
C SER A 308 -21.56 5.42 18.89
N TYR A 309 -21.56 5.73 17.61
CA TYR A 309 -20.36 5.92 16.80
C TYR A 309 -20.48 7.25 16.04
N ARG A 310 -19.31 7.84 15.82
CA ARG A 310 -19.12 9.02 14.99
C ARG A 310 -18.27 8.62 13.80
N VAL A 311 -18.77 8.84 12.57
CA VAL A 311 -18.06 8.61 11.33
C VAL A 311 -17.67 9.94 10.72
N ARG A 312 -16.41 10.15 10.46
CA ARG A 312 -15.86 11.33 9.80
C ARG A 312 -15.06 10.91 8.57
N GLY A 313 -15.14 11.68 7.49
CA GLY A 313 -14.39 11.44 6.29
C GLY A 313 -13.55 12.65 5.89
N THR A 314 -12.33 12.44 5.43
CA THR A 314 -11.39 13.49 4.98
C THR A 314 -10.78 13.07 3.65
N LEU A 315 -10.70 14.01 2.69
CA LEU A 315 -10.00 13.76 1.44
C LEU A 315 -8.49 13.83 1.67
N LEU A 316 -7.77 12.84 1.16
CA LEU A 316 -6.32 12.85 1.04
C LEU A 316 -5.96 13.09 -0.44
N GLY A 317 -5.13 14.10 -0.69
CA GLY A 317 -4.63 14.39 -2.02
C GLY A 317 -3.70 13.30 -2.56
N PRO A 318 -3.45 13.28 -3.89
CA PRO A 318 -2.58 12.30 -4.52
C PRO A 318 -1.13 12.37 -4.03
N GLU A 319 -0.70 13.53 -3.54
CA GLU A 319 0.63 13.76 -2.97
C GLU A 319 0.89 12.97 -1.69
N VAL A 320 -0.16 12.57 -0.98
CA VAL A 320 0.00 11.86 0.30
C VAL A 320 0.33 10.38 0.09
N LEU A 321 -0.27 9.72 -0.91
CA LEU A 321 -0.13 8.27 -1.12
C LEU A 321 0.19 7.87 -2.58
N GLY A 322 0.34 8.82 -3.48
CA GLY A 322 0.90 8.62 -4.82
C GLY A 322 0.05 7.82 -5.83
N SER A 323 -1.20 7.48 -5.52
CA SER A 323 -2.06 6.65 -6.40
C SER A 323 -3.45 7.24 -6.65
N GLY A 324 -3.52 8.58 -6.76
CA GLY A 324 -4.78 9.30 -6.91
C GLY A 324 -5.43 9.66 -5.57
N PRO A 325 -6.57 10.36 -5.59
CA PRO A 325 -7.24 10.80 -4.37
C PRO A 325 -7.77 9.62 -3.56
N MET A 326 -7.60 9.69 -2.25
CA MET A 326 -8.13 8.73 -1.29
C MET A 326 -8.98 9.44 -0.25
N ALA A 327 -9.93 8.72 0.35
CA ALA A 327 -10.65 9.16 1.51
C ALA A 327 -10.13 8.44 2.77
N LEU A 328 -9.76 9.21 3.79
CA LEU A 328 -9.56 8.70 5.13
C LEU A 328 -10.90 8.78 5.85
N VAL A 329 -11.39 7.64 6.34
CA VAL A 329 -12.60 7.55 7.16
C VAL A 329 -12.20 7.15 8.56
N MET A 330 -12.66 7.94 9.54
CA MET A 330 -12.43 7.69 10.96
C MET A 330 -13.73 7.24 11.61
N LEU A 331 -13.67 6.17 12.42
CA LEU A 331 -14.74 5.67 13.25
C LEU A 331 -14.35 5.81 14.71
N GLU A 332 -15.09 6.64 15.44
CA GLU A 332 -14.90 6.87 16.86
C GLU A 332 -16.10 6.30 17.63
N ARG A 333 -15.84 5.50 18.66
CA ARG A 333 -16.90 5.12 19.59
C ARG A 333 -17.15 6.27 20.54
N THR A 334 -18.32 6.86 20.44
CA THR A 334 -18.69 7.98 21.30
C THR A 334 -19.44 7.45 22.53
N THR A 335 -19.05 7.93 23.70
CA THR A 335 -19.95 7.89 24.85
C THR A 335 -21.17 8.74 24.49
N PRO A 336 -22.41 8.29 24.78
CA PRO A 336 -23.59 9.10 24.55
C PRO A 336 -23.35 10.49 25.15
N GLU A 337 -23.28 11.48 24.28
CA GLU A 337 -23.14 12.88 24.73
C GLU A 337 -24.44 13.22 25.50
N ARG A 338 -24.31 13.39 26.80
CA ARG A 338 -25.42 13.81 27.60
C ARG A 338 -25.74 15.26 27.25
N LEU A 339 -27.00 15.54 26.99
CA LEU A 339 -27.46 16.90 26.73
C LEU A 339 -26.87 17.84 27.78
N ALA A 340 -26.27 18.93 27.33
CA ALA A 340 -25.79 19.99 28.21
C ALA A 340 -26.97 20.59 29.00
N PHE A 341 -26.70 21.24 30.12
CA PHE A 341 -27.76 21.86 30.91
C PHE A 341 -28.61 22.82 30.09
N THR A 342 -27.98 23.57 29.19
CA THR A 342 -28.66 24.50 28.26
C THR A 342 -29.68 23.78 27.38
N ASP A 343 -29.33 22.64 26.80
CA ASP A 343 -30.22 21.85 25.94
C ASP A 343 -31.35 21.21 26.71
N LEU A 344 -31.09 20.77 27.96
CA LEU A 344 -32.09 20.21 28.86
C LEU A 344 -33.07 21.28 29.33
N HIS A 345 -32.58 22.50 29.57
CA HIS A 345 -33.40 23.63 29.91
C HIS A 345 -34.30 24.08 28.75
N GLU A 346 -33.70 24.23 27.55
CA GLU A 346 -34.43 24.67 26.35
C GLU A 346 -35.51 23.67 25.90
N ARG A 347 -35.16 22.38 25.87
CA ARG A 347 -36.06 21.32 25.34
C ARG A 347 -37.14 20.89 26.36
N TYR A 348 -36.76 20.78 27.62
CA TYR A 348 -37.60 20.15 28.65
C TYR A 348 -37.91 21.06 29.84
N GLN A 349 -37.46 22.31 29.80
CA GLN A 349 -37.65 23.29 30.88
C GLN A 349 -37.17 22.77 32.24
N LEU A 350 -36.07 21.98 32.24
CA LEU A 350 -35.49 21.49 33.49
C LEU A 350 -34.69 22.61 34.16
N THR A 351 -34.93 22.78 35.48
CA THR A 351 -34.05 23.63 36.28
C THR A 351 -32.68 22.99 36.47
N GLN A 352 -31.66 23.76 36.83
CA GLN A 352 -30.30 23.26 37.06
C GLN A 352 -30.27 22.07 38.02
N ARG A 353 -31.09 22.08 39.04
CA ARG A 353 -31.22 20.99 40.02
C ARG A 353 -31.91 19.76 39.43
N GLU A 354 -32.94 19.96 38.63
CA GLU A 354 -33.63 18.87 37.92
C GLU A 354 -32.74 18.25 36.82
N ALA A 355 -31.94 19.05 36.15
CA ALA A 355 -30.96 18.54 35.20
C ALA A 355 -29.88 17.68 35.88
N ALA A 356 -29.35 18.10 37.01
CA ALA A 356 -28.42 17.28 37.80
C ALA A 356 -29.07 15.96 38.28
N VAL A 357 -30.32 16.01 38.73
CA VAL A 357 -31.08 14.80 39.11
C VAL A 357 -31.31 13.89 37.89
N SER A 358 -31.72 14.45 36.75
CA SER A 358 -31.95 13.67 35.52
C SER A 358 -30.72 12.90 35.06
N GLN A 359 -29.55 13.51 35.14
CA GLN A 359 -28.28 12.86 34.81
C GLN A 359 -27.95 11.68 35.75
N LEU A 360 -28.23 11.81 37.05
CA LEU A 360 -28.06 10.74 38.04
C LEU A 360 -29.06 9.61 37.85
N LEU A 361 -30.33 9.95 37.54
CA LEU A 361 -31.35 8.95 37.20
C LEU A 361 -31.02 8.16 35.96
N ALA A 362 -30.49 8.81 34.91
CA ALA A 362 -30.01 8.16 33.69
C ALA A 362 -28.83 7.21 33.94
N GLN A 363 -28.06 7.43 35.03
CA GLN A 363 -27.03 6.50 35.50
C GLN A 363 -27.58 5.31 36.31
N GLY A 364 -28.89 5.19 36.44
CA GLY A 364 -29.52 4.16 37.26
C GLY A 364 -29.42 4.39 38.78
N ARG A 365 -29.05 5.60 39.23
CA ARG A 365 -28.89 5.88 40.67
C ARG A 365 -30.24 5.86 41.38
N SER A 366 -30.28 5.29 42.59
CA SER A 366 -31.47 5.31 43.45
C SER A 366 -31.69 6.69 44.07
N ASN A 367 -32.92 7.02 44.54
CA ASN A 367 -33.19 8.28 45.19
C ASN A 367 -32.29 8.53 46.41
N ALA A 368 -31.94 7.46 47.15
CA ALA A 368 -30.98 7.55 48.25
C ALA A 368 -29.58 7.94 47.81
N GLN A 369 -29.12 7.38 46.67
CA GLN A 369 -27.83 7.74 46.08
C GLN A 369 -27.83 9.16 45.50
N VAL A 370 -28.92 9.58 44.83
CA VAL A 370 -29.12 10.95 44.36
C VAL A 370 -29.08 11.93 45.52
N ALA A 371 -29.81 11.64 46.61
CA ALA A 371 -29.84 12.46 47.82
C ALA A 371 -28.44 12.67 48.41
N ARG A 372 -27.66 11.58 48.52
CA ARG A 372 -26.27 11.60 49.02
C ARG A 372 -25.36 12.43 48.14
N LEU A 373 -25.40 12.20 46.81
CA LEU A 373 -24.51 12.86 45.83
C LEU A 373 -24.80 14.38 45.71
N LEU A 374 -26.07 14.77 45.89
CA LEU A 374 -26.48 16.18 45.77
C LEU A 374 -26.60 16.90 47.11
N GLY A 375 -26.34 16.24 48.24
CA GLY A 375 -26.43 16.84 49.59
C GLY A 375 -27.84 17.27 49.97
N ILE A 376 -28.88 16.50 49.58
CA ILE A 376 -30.28 16.79 49.85
C ILE A 376 -30.98 15.64 50.60
N SER A 377 -32.14 15.88 51.14
CA SER A 377 -32.94 14.81 51.77
C SER A 377 -33.44 13.81 50.70
N ILE A 378 -33.65 12.55 51.09
CA ILE A 378 -34.21 11.52 50.22
C ILE A 378 -35.61 11.89 49.73
N HIS A 379 -36.38 12.62 50.55
CA HIS A 379 -37.72 13.14 50.20
C HIS A 379 -37.61 14.19 49.09
N THR A 380 -36.62 15.09 49.19
CA THR A 380 -36.34 16.13 48.19
C THR A 380 -35.87 15.49 46.86
N ALA A 381 -34.99 14.48 46.93
CA ALA A 381 -34.53 13.75 45.77
C ALA A 381 -35.68 13.04 45.03
N ARG A 382 -36.59 12.41 45.77
CA ARG A 382 -37.80 11.77 45.22
C ARG A 382 -38.68 12.78 44.50
N ARG A 383 -38.92 13.95 45.10
CA ARG A 383 -39.76 15.03 44.55
C ARG A 383 -39.13 15.60 43.25
N HIS A 384 -37.80 15.75 43.21
CA HIS A 384 -37.12 16.16 41.98
C HIS A 384 -37.18 15.04 40.91
N ALA A 385 -37.02 13.78 41.27
CA ALA A 385 -37.17 12.68 40.35
C ALA A 385 -38.56 12.62 39.70
N GLU A 386 -39.61 12.76 40.46
CA GLU A 386 -40.99 12.80 39.97
C GLU A 386 -41.22 13.97 39.00
N ARG A 387 -40.69 15.16 39.28
CA ARG A 387 -40.77 16.34 38.39
C ARG A 387 -39.98 16.11 37.10
N VAL A 388 -38.77 15.48 37.18
CA VAL A 388 -37.96 15.13 36.02
C VAL A 388 -38.72 14.17 35.11
N LEU A 389 -39.28 13.08 35.64
CA LEU A 389 -40.06 12.12 34.86
C LEU A 389 -41.24 12.79 34.14
N MET A 390 -41.97 13.67 34.85
CA MET A 390 -43.08 14.43 34.28
C MET A 390 -42.65 15.37 33.16
N LYS A 391 -41.58 16.16 33.36
CA LYS A 391 -41.08 17.11 32.35
C LYS A 391 -40.46 16.44 31.14
N LEU A 392 -39.85 15.28 31.31
CA LEU A 392 -39.31 14.47 30.22
C LEU A 392 -40.40 13.64 29.51
N GLY A 393 -41.61 13.55 30.05
CA GLY A 393 -42.70 12.73 29.49
C GLY A 393 -42.41 11.23 29.53
N VAL A 394 -41.72 10.77 30.59
CA VAL A 394 -41.34 9.35 30.74
C VAL A 394 -41.91 8.77 32.04
N HIS A 395 -42.29 7.50 32.02
CA HIS A 395 -42.90 6.81 33.16
C HIS A 395 -41.90 5.97 33.98
N SER A 396 -40.64 5.83 33.51
CA SER A 396 -39.62 5.03 34.17
C SER A 396 -38.26 5.71 34.14
N ARG A 397 -37.37 5.28 35.05
CA ARG A 397 -35.97 5.74 35.07
C ARG A 397 -35.17 5.33 33.83
N ALA A 398 -35.50 4.17 33.29
CA ALA A 398 -34.88 3.70 32.02
C ALA A 398 -35.20 4.67 30.87
N GLY A 399 -36.43 5.17 30.80
CA GLY A 399 -36.83 6.19 29.83
C GLY A 399 -36.11 7.55 29.98
N VAL A 400 -35.61 7.88 31.17
CA VAL A 400 -34.79 9.09 31.36
C VAL A 400 -33.45 8.97 30.60
N ALA A 401 -32.81 7.81 30.64
CA ALA A 401 -31.56 7.60 29.93
C ALA A 401 -31.72 7.80 28.42
N ASP A 402 -32.79 7.26 27.83
CA ASP A 402 -33.11 7.40 26.41
C ASP A 402 -33.40 8.85 25.99
N LYS A 403 -34.08 9.60 26.85
CA LYS A 403 -34.42 11.03 26.59
C LYS A 403 -33.23 11.98 26.73
N LEU A 404 -32.23 11.64 27.57
CA LEU A 404 -31.03 12.45 27.79
C LEU A 404 -29.91 12.20 26.78
N VAL A 405 -30.04 11.21 25.94
CA VAL A 405 -29.14 11.00 24.80
C VAL A 405 -29.68 11.86 23.67
N SER A 406 -28.85 12.79 23.15
CA SER A 406 -29.24 13.62 22.00
C SER A 406 -29.53 12.72 20.80
N ASN A 407 -30.70 12.89 20.22
CA ASN A 407 -31.06 12.29 18.94
C ASN A 407 -30.28 12.94 17.80
#